data_457d80dc49bfaea98d7909377ec24536
#
_entry.id   457d80dc49bfaea98d7909377ec24536
#
_cell.length_a   1.000
_cell.length_b   1.000
_cell.length_c   1.000
_cell.angle_alpha   90.00
_cell.angle_beta   90.00
_cell.angle_gamma   90.00
#
_symmetry.space_group_name_H-M   'P 1'
#
loop_
_entity.id
_entity.type
_entity.pdbx_description
1 polymer ?
#
loop_
_entity_poly.entity_id
_entity_poly.type
_entity_poly.pdbx_seq_one_letter_code
_entity_poly.pdbx_strand_id
1 'polypeptide(L)'
;MEAWHQKNLVTEKFPFQLIITDIAEFPPHWHEELEIVYVLDEDLVIGLNHEIYTLKPRDILLIGKGEVHFFITPPKRSKRLIIQFELAMFKPLTGLIQDRRFCVPLIRHQEGYNLQTHHELEKQLLAMEAEYYKRKEGYQLAIGARLYDLMVIILRRVPMEKYSFAEQSKHLKKLERLEQVFQFVEENYTREITLAEVAGAANFSMYHFSRFFKETTGMTFVQYLNNYRISKAIHYLNSTNQPITEIAFLAGFESIKTFNRVFKNLKGCSPTGYKKNTASP
;
A
#
# COMPACT_ATOMS: atom_id res chain seq x y z
N MET A 1 4.53 -6.91 -9.97
CA MET A 1 3.58 -6.61 -8.88
C MET A 1 2.69 -5.49 -9.38
N GLU A 2 1.45 -5.82 -9.64
CA GLU A 2 0.44 -4.88 -10.15
C GLU A 2 -0.05 -4.06 -8.97
N ALA A 3 0.05 -2.75 -9.11
CA ALA A 3 -0.06 -1.84 -7.98
C ALA A 3 -1.19 -0.86 -8.20
N TRP A 4 -2.44 -1.26 -7.86
CA TRP A 4 -3.53 -0.27 -7.97
C TRP A 4 -4.72 -0.59 -7.07
N HIS A 5 -5.75 -1.22 -7.58
CA HIS A 5 -6.70 -1.98 -6.80
C HIS A 5 -6.11 -3.38 -6.67
N GLN A 6 -5.52 -3.67 -5.55
CA GLN A 6 -5.05 -5.02 -5.29
C GLN A 6 -6.27 -5.91 -5.03
N LYS A 7 -6.63 -6.71 -6.03
CA LYS A 7 -7.71 -7.70 -5.92
C LYS A 7 -7.14 -9.04 -5.45
N ASN A 8 -7.92 -9.75 -4.64
CA ASN A 8 -7.60 -11.12 -4.21
C ASN A 8 -6.25 -11.26 -3.47
N LEU A 9 -5.94 -10.34 -2.57
CA LEU A 9 -4.74 -10.40 -1.73
C LEU A 9 -4.74 -11.65 -0.84
N VAL A 10 -5.91 -12.14 -0.50
CA VAL A 10 -6.14 -13.31 0.35
C VAL A 10 -6.88 -14.39 -0.43
N THR A 11 -6.71 -15.65 -0.07
CA THR A 11 -7.40 -16.76 -0.72
C THR A 11 -8.77 -17.01 -0.08
N GLU A 12 -9.76 -17.43 -0.87
CA GLU A 12 -11.11 -17.80 -0.35
C GLU A 12 -11.06 -18.86 0.76
N LYS A 13 -10.07 -19.77 0.70
CA LYS A 13 -9.91 -20.83 1.71
C LYS A 13 -9.36 -20.31 3.04
N PHE A 14 -8.56 -19.25 3.00
CA PHE A 14 -7.99 -18.63 4.19
C PHE A 14 -7.80 -17.14 3.90
N PRO A 15 -8.79 -16.31 4.25
CA PRO A 15 -8.83 -14.88 3.92
C PRO A 15 -7.89 -14.05 4.82
N PHE A 16 -6.62 -14.42 4.84
CA PHE A 16 -5.55 -13.83 5.64
C PHE A 16 -4.23 -13.93 4.90
N GLN A 17 -3.46 -12.85 4.92
CA GLN A 17 -2.09 -12.79 4.41
C GLN A 17 -1.18 -12.12 5.44
N LEU A 18 0.02 -12.69 5.59
CA LEU A 18 1.08 -12.12 6.41
C LEU A 18 2.34 -12.01 5.56
N ILE A 19 2.92 -10.82 5.52
CA ILE A 19 4.11 -10.50 4.73
C ILE A 19 5.12 -9.80 5.64
N ILE A 20 6.36 -10.26 5.65
CA ILE A 20 7.48 -9.47 6.15
C ILE A 20 8.27 -8.96 4.96
N THR A 21 8.44 -7.65 4.87
CA THR A 21 9.09 -7.00 3.74
C THR A 21 9.88 -5.77 4.17
N ASP A 22 10.90 -5.46 3.39
CA ASP A 22 11.69 -4.24 3.47
C ASP A 22 11.60 -3.43 2.15
N ILE A 23 10.57 -3.71 1.33
CA ILE A 23 10.34 -2.99 0.07
C ILE A 23 10.27 -1.50 0.38
N ALA A 24 11.23 -0.73 -0.14
CA ALA A 24 11.40 0.67 0.22
C ALA A 24 10.25 1.56 -0.29
N GLU A 25 9.66 1.22 -1.42
CA GLU A 25 8.65 2.03 -2.09
C GLU A 25 7.55 1.15 -2.65
N PHE A 26 6.32 1.54 -2.42
CA PHE A 26 5.15 0.93 -3.03
C PHE A 26 4.19 2.03 -3.45
N PRO A 27 3.74 2.03 -4.72
CA PRO A 27 2.91 3.12 -5.26
C PRO A 27 1.54 3.19 -4.59
N PRO A 28 0.80 4.32 -4.77
CA PRO A 28 -0.56 4.46 -4.29
C PRO A 28 -1.44 3.32 -4.77
N HIS A 29 -2.10 2.67 -3.82
CA HIS A 29 -3.02 1.56 -4.04
C HIS A 29 -4.09 1.54 -2.95
N TRP A 30 -5.09 0.72 -3.14
CA TRP A 30 -6.12 0.43 -2.16
C TRP A 30 -6.65 -0.99 -2.36
N HIS A 31 -7.28 -1.54 -1.35
CA HIS A 31 -7.88 -2.87 -1.36
C HIS A 31 -9.06 -2.96 -0.39
N GLU A 32 -9.80 -4.07 -0.45
CA GLU A 32 -11.01 -4.29 0.35
C GLU A 32 -10.70 -4.85 1.75
N GLU A 33 -9.51 -5.40 1.94
CA GLU A 33 -9.05 -5.97 3.19
C GLU A 33 -8.72 -4.87 4.21
N LEU A 34 -8.83 -5.19 5.49
CA LEU A 34 -8.20 -4.42 6.55
C LEU A 34 -6.72 -4.77 6.59
N GLU A 35 -5.86 -3.76 6.63
CA GLU A 35 -4.42 -3.93 6.71
C GLU A 35 -3.87 -3.37 8.02
N ILE A 36 -2.91 -4.08 8.59
CA ILE A 36 -2.15 -3.64 9.76
C ILE A 36 -0.68 -3.67 9.41
N VAL A 37 -0.04 -2.51 9.54
CA VAL A 37 1.41 -2.37 9.35
C VAL A 37 2.05 -2.24 10.73
N TYR A 38 2.99 -3.14 11.04
CA TYR A 38 3.80 -3.11 12.26
C TYR A 38 5.27 -2.97 11.88
N VAL A 39 5.94 -1.94 12.38
CA VAL A 39 7.35 -1.63 12.06
C VAL A 39 8.27 -2.49 12.92
N LEU A 40 9.15 -3.28 12.30
CA LEU A 40 10.09 -4.17 12.98
C LEU A 40 11.40 -3.47 13.34
N ASP A 41 11.93 -2.66 12.40
CA ASP A 41 13.16 -1.90 12.58
C ASP A 41 13.08 -0.59 11.81
N GLU A 42 14.01 0.35 12.00
CA GLU A 42 14.13 1.62 11.30
C GLU A 42 12.80 2.37 11.04
N ASP A 43 12.87 3.66 10.82
CA ASP A 43 11.68 4.48 10.58
C ASP A 43 11.02 4.14 9.24
N LEU A 44 9.69 4.10 9.20
CA LEU A 44 8.89 3.92 8.01
C LEU A 44 8.08 5.18 7.70
N VAL A 45 8.07 5.61 6.45
CA VAL A 45 7.20 6.70 5.99
C VAL A 45 6.12 6.14 5.08
N ILE A 46 4.87 6.39 5.45
CA ILE A 46 3.69 5.91 4.71
C ILE A 46 2.70 7.05 4.51
N GLY A 47 2.18 7.17 3.28
CA GLY A 47 1.02 7.99 2.99
C GLY A 47 -0.26 7.18 3.20
N LEU A 48 -1.22 7.76 3.90
CA LEU A 48 -2.57 7.21 4.08
C LEU A 48 -3.58 8.29 3.74
N ASN A 49 -4.33 8.10 2.66
CA ASN A 49 -5.18 9.12 2.05
C ASN A 49 -4.38 10.40 1.72
N HIS A 50 -4.63 11.51 2.42
CA HIS A 50 -3.96 12.80 2.21
C HIS A 50 -2.90 13.11 3.28
N GLU A 51 -2.69 12.21 4.24
CA GLU A 51 -1.77 12.40 5.36
C GLU A 51 -0.49 11.56 5.18
N ILE A 52 0.61 12.07 5.71
CA ILE A 52 1.90 11.36 5.74
C ILE A 52 2.23 11.01 7.19
N TYR A 53 2.43 9.76 7.44
CA TYR A 53 2.79 9.23 8.75
C TYR A 53 4.25 8.78 8.74
N THR A 54 4.99 9.20 9.78
CA THR A 54 6.30 8.62 10.10
C THR A 54 6.13 7.70 11.29
N LEU A 55 6.35 6.42 11.06
CA LEU A 55 6.28 5.36 12.06
C LEU A 55 7.68 5.05 12.56
N LYS A 56 7.80 4.88 13.87
CA LYS A 56 9.00 4.39 14.55
C LYS A 56 8.95 2.85 14.68
N PRO A 57 10.08 2.18 14.96
CA PRO A 57 10.07 0.77 15.32
C PRO A 57 9.01 0.48 16.40
N ARG A 58 8.26 -0.58 16.19
CA ARG A 58 7.12 -1.07 16.98
C ARG A 58 5.84 -0.23 16.90
N ASP A 59 5.79 0.87 16.14
CA ASP A 59 4.52 1.55 15.87
C ASP A 59 3.61 0.66 15.01
N ILE A 60 2.31 0.80 15.21
CA ILE A 60 1.25 0.09 14.50
C ILE A 60 0.41 1.10 13.73
N LEU A 61 0.20 0.86 12.44
CA LEU A 61 -0.74 1.63 11.61
C LEU A 61 -1.89 0.72 11.17
N LEU A 62 -3.11 1.19 11.37
CA LEU A 62 -4.33 0.52 10.92
C LEU A 62 -4.81 1.19 9.64
N ILE A 63 -5.02 0.41 8.59
CA ILE A 63 -5.51 0.87 7.29
C ILE A 63 -6.85 0.21 7.04
N GLY A 64 -7.89 1.02 6.92
CA GLY A 64 -9.25 0.56 6.69
C GLY A 64 -9.51 0.17 5.23
N LYS A 65 -10.61 -0.53 5.01
CA LYS A 65 -11.10 -0.89 3.68
C LYS A 65 -11.19 0.34 2.76
N GLY A 66 -10.61 0.24 1.56
CA GLY A 66 -10.67 1.28 0.53
C GLY A 66 -9.85 2.52 0.84
N GLU A 67 -8.99 2.52 1.86
CA GLU A 67 -8.12 3.63 2.15
C GLU A 67 -6.89 3.59 1.23
N VAL A 68 -6.67 4.68 0.49
CA VAL A 68 -5.53 4.81 -0.43
C VAL A 68 -4.26 5.02 0.37
N HIS A 69 -3.28 4.13 0.17
CA HIS A 69 -2.01 4.20 0.88
C HIS A 69 -0.83 3.87 -0.03
N PHE A 70 0.37 4.27 0.39
CA PHE A 70 1.61 4.10 -0.37
C PHE A 70 2.82 4.22 0.55
N PHE A 71 3.90 3.52 0.22
CA PHE A 71 5.15 3.60 0.96
C PHE A 71 6.11 4.57 0.28
N ILE A 72 6.72 5.45 1.07
CA ILE A 72 7.72 6.41 0.62
C ILE A 72 9.10 5.87 0.99
N THR A 73 10.05 5.94 0.05
CA THR A 73 11.43 5.50 0.28
C THR A 73 12.07 6.27 1.44
N PRO A 74 12.32 5.62 2.58
CA PRO A 74 13.05 6.24 3.68
C PRO A 74 14.57 6.26 3.37
N PRO A 75 15.37 7.05 4.10
CA PRO A 75 16.84 7.05 3.97
C PRO A 75 17.48 5.67 4.20
N LYS A 76 16.88 4.87 5.07
CA LYS A 76 17.24 3.49 5.34
C LYS A 76 16.05 2.56 5.06
N ARG A 77 16.33 1.32 4.65
CA ARG A 77 15.27 0.32 4.48
C ARG A 77 14.66 -0.01 5.82
N SER A 78 13.33 0.05 5.89
CA SER A 78 12.55 -0.31 7.07
C SER A 78 11.88 -1.65 6.84
N LYS A 79 12.16 -2.60 7.73
CA LYS A 79 11.50 -3.90 7.74
C LYS A 79 10.20 -3.81 8.52
N ARG A 80 9.13 -4.37 7.96
CA ARG A 80 7.80 -4.34 8.54
C ARG A 80 7.05 -5.64 8.35
N LEU A 81 6.17 -5.92 9.29
CA LEU A 81 5.16 -6.94 9.22
C LEU A 81 3.86 -6.30 8.69
N ILE A 82 3.31 -6.85 7.62
CA ILE A 82 2.02 -6.46 7.04
C ILE A 82 1.07 -7.63 7.23
N ILE A 83 -0.09 -7.36 7.80
CA ILE A 83 -1.18 -8.32 7.97
C ILE A 83 -2.39 -7.78 7.23
N GLN A 84 -2.93 -8.57 6.30
CA GLN A 84 -4.13 -8.25 5.52
C GLN A 84 -5.16 -9.35 5.72
N PHE A 85 -6.40 -8.98 5.95
CA PHE A 85 -7.50 -9.93 6.11
C PHE A 85 -8.86 -9.34 5.74
N GLU A 86 -9.74 -10.19 5.25
CA GLU A 86 -11.10 -9.80 4.89
C GLU A 86 -11.99 -9.70 6.12
N LEU A 87 -12.76 -8.60 6.22
CA LEU A 87 -13.77 -8.45 7.26
C LEU A 87 -14.93 -9.46 7.12
N ALA A 88 -15.11 -10.02 5.92
CA ALA A 88 -16.13 -11.04 5.66
C ALA A 88 -15.94 -12.32 6.50
N MET A 89 -14.71 -12.63 6.97
CA MET A 89 -14.47 -13.76 7.87
C MET A 89 -15.13 -13.58 9.26
N PHE A 90 -15.54 -12.37 9.63
CA PHE A 90 -16.18 -12.06 10.91
C PHE A 90 -17.71 -11.94 10.79
N LYS A 91 -18.36 -12.70 9.90
CA LYS A 91 -19.84 -12.78 9.87
C LYS A 91 -20.34 -13.27 11.22
N PRO A 92 -21.27 -12.62 11.90
CA PRO A 92 -22.16 -11.50 11.56
C PRO A 92 -21.64 -10.11 11.99
N LEU A 93 -20.37 -9.94 12.36
CA LEU A 93 -19.82 -8.71 12.95
C LEU A 93 -19.40 -7.66 11.91
N THR A 94 -19.47 -7.98 10.62
CA THR A 94 -19.06 -7.09 9.51
C THR A 94 -19.69 -5.71 9.59
N GLY A 95 -20.99 -5.61 9.94
CA GLY A 95 -21.69 -4.33 10.10
C GLY A 95 -21.17 -3.42 11.22
N LEU A 96 -20.29 -3.93 12.11
CA LEU A 96 -19.69 -3.11 13.15
C LEU A 96 -18.47 -2.31 12.67
N ILE A 97 -17.88 -2.67 11.53
CA ILE A 97 -16.61 -2.08 11.05
C ILE A 97 -16.71 -1.59 9.60
N GLN A 98 -17.52 -2.26 8.79
CA GLN A 98 -17.58 -2.07 7.32
C GLN A 98 -17.79 -0.61 6.89
N ASP A 99 -18.54 0.17 7.67
CA ASP A 99 -18.89 1.56 7.40
C ASP A 99 -18.18 2.53 8.33
N ARG A 100 -17.02 2.15 8.88
CA ARG A 100 -16.28 2.97 9.83
C ARG A 100 -14.88 3.28 9.34
N ARG A 101 -14.37 4.44 9.76
CA ARG A 101 -12.98 4.83 9.60
C ARG A 101 -12.29 4.95 10.95
N PHE A 102 -11.02 4.73 11.00
CA PHE A 102 -10.19 4.99 12.17
C PHE A 102 -9.99 6.50 12.34
N CYS A 103 -10.37 7.05 13.49
CA CYS A 103 -10.11 8.46 13.81
C CYS A 103 -8.62 8.70 14.11
N VAL A 104 -7.95 7.70 14.67
CA VAL A 104 -6.52 7.71 15.00
C VAL A 104 -5.92 6.39 14.51
N PRO A 105 -5.51 6.32 13.23
CA PRO A 105 -5.00 5.08 12.65
C PRO A 105 -3.61 4.68 13.17
N LEU A 106 -2.78 5.64 13.62
CA LEU A 106 -1.44 5.41 14.13
C LEU A 106 -1.46 5.20 15.66
N ILE A 107 -1.02 4.02 16.10
CA ILE A 107 -0.90 3.63 17.50
C ILE A 107 0.59 3.53 17.84
N ARG A 108 1.09 4.50 18.60
CA ARG A 108 2.51 4.61 18.92
C ARG A 108 2.92 3.71 20.08
N HIS A 109 4.14 3.17 19.98
CA HIS A 109 4.71 2.31 21.02
C HIS A 109 5.10 3.08 22.30
N GLN A 110 5.63 4.29 22.18
CA GLN A 110 6.22 5.01 23.33
C GLN A 110 5.44 6.24 23.79
N GLU A 111 4.42 6.67 23.05
CA GLU A 111 3.71 7.92 23.31
C GLU A 111 2.20 7.73 23.33
N GLY A 112 1.54 8.42 24.26
CA GLY A 112 0.09 8.62 24.25
C GLY A 112 -0.70 7.74 25.20
N TYR A 113 -2.00 8.01 25.26
CA TYR A 113 -2.99 7.34 26.12
C TYR A 113 -3.30 5.89 25.74
N ASN A 114 -2.67 5.37 24.65
CA ASN A 114 -2.98 4.07 24.06
C ASN A 114 -1.95 2.96 24.33
N LEU A 115 -1.03 3.11 25.29
CA LEU A 115 0.01 2.12 25.57
C LEU A 115 -0.54 0.71 25.83
N GLN A 116 -1.65 0.58 26.57
CA GLN A 116 -2.28 -0.71 26.81
C GLN A 116 -2.85 -1.29 25.52
N THR A 117 -3.51 -0.48 24.68
CA THR A 117 -4.03 -0.91 23.39
C THR A 117 -2.90 -1.36 22.46
N HIS A 118 -1.80 -0.58 22.41
CA HIS A 118 -0.60 -0.96 21.67
C HIS A 118 -0.07 -2.32 22.10
N HIS A 119 0.17 -2.53 23.40
CA HIS A 119 0.71 -3.78 23.94
C HIS A 119 -0.18 -4.99 23.62
N GLU A 120 -1.50 -4.83 23.75
CA GLU A 120 -2.45 -5.90 23.45
C GLU A 120 -2.47 -6.25 21.95
N LEU A 121 -2.44 -5.25 21.06
CA LEU A 121 -2.36 -5.47 19.61
C LEU A 121 -1.03 -6.12 19.23
N GLU A 122 0.09 -5.57 19.67
CA GLU A 122 1.44 -6.11 19.42
C GLU A 122 1.55 -7.59 19.81
N LYS A 123 1.01 -7.96 20.98
CA LYS A 123 0.96 -9.35 21.43
C LYS A 123 0.26 -10.26 20.42
N GLN A 124 -0.87 -9.83 19.84
CA GLN A 124 -1.57 -10.62 18.83
C GLN A 124 -0.79 -10.70 17.51
N LEU A 125 -0.21 -9.57 17.05
CA LEU A 125 0.56 -9.52 15.80
C LEU A 125 1.77 -10.48 15.86
N LEU A 126 2.56 -10.43 16.93
CA LEU A 126 3.73 -11.29 17.11
C LEU A 126 3.34 -12.78 17.30
N ALA A 127 2.21 -13.04 17.96
CA ALA A 127 1.69 -14.40 18.09
C ALA A 127 1.25 -14.98 16.73
N MET A 128 0.58 -14.17 15.88
CA MET A 128 0.20 -14.58 14.52
C MET A 128 1.43 -14.81 13.63
N GLU A 129 2.44 -13.95 13.71
CA GLU A 129 3.71 -14.15 13.03
C GLU A 129 4.34 -15.49 13.40
N ALA A 130 4.42 -15.80 14.70
CA ALA A 130 5.01 -17.05 15.19
C ALA A 130 4.24 -18.29 14.70
N GLU A 131 2.91 -18.25 14.67
CA GLU A 131 2.07 -19.34 14.15
C GLU A 131 2.25 -19.51 12.63
N TYR A 132 2.26 -18.39 11.89
CA TYR A 132 2.38 -18.38 10.44
C TYR A 132 3.69 -19.02 9.94
N TYR A 133 4.82 -18.75 10.64
CA TYR A 133 6.11 -19.33 10.27
C TYR A 133 6.31 -20.76 10.76
N LYS A 134 5.81 -21.09 11.96
CA LYS A 134 5.95 -22.46 12.52
C LYS A 134 5.06 -23.46 11.81
N ARG A 135 3.92 -23.05 11.29
CA ARG A 135 2.93 -23.88 10.57
C ARG A 135 2.61 -25.22 11.24
N LYS A 136 2.53 -25.24 12.56
CA LYS A 136 2.11 -26.44 13.28
C LYS A 136 0.68 -26.82 12.91
N GLU A 137 0.30 -28.08 13.14
CA GLU A 137 -1.07 -28.52 12.95
C GLU A 137 -2.05 -27.57 13.65
N GLY A 138 -3.10 -27.13 12.94
CA GLY A 138 -4.07 -26.17 13.47
C GLY A 138 -3.63 -24.69 13.44
N TYR A 139 -2.47 -24.33 12.85
CA TYR A 139 -1.98 -22.96 12.83
C TYR A 139 -3.00 -21.95 12.26
N GLN A 140 -3.80 -22.35 11.26
CA GLN A 140 -4.85 -21.50 10.71
C GLN A 140 -5.95 -21.18 11.72
N LEU A 141 -6.33 -22.18 12.56
CA LEU A 141 -7.27 -21.95 13.65
C LEU A 141 -6.69 -21.03 14.73
N ALA A 142 -5.41 -21.21 15.04
CA ALA A 142 -4.71 -20.34 15.98
C ALA A 142 -4.65 -18.88 15.47
N ILE A 143 -4.33 -18.66 14.19
CA ILE A 143 -4.36 -17.34 13.57
C ILE A 143 -5.79 -16.76 13.60
N GLY A 144 -6.81 -17.55 13.23
CA GLY A 144 -8.21 -17.13 13.29
C GLY A 144 -8.61 -16.65 14.69
N ALA A 145 -8.27 -17.39 15.73
CA ALA A 145 -8.52 -17.01 17.13
C ALA A 145 -7.86 -15.66 17.47
N ARG A 146 -6.58 -15.46 17.05
CA ARG A 146 -5.86 -14.19 17.26
C ARG A 146 -6.49 -13.03 16.51
N LEU A 147 -7.01 -13.27 15.30
CA LEU A 147 -7.73 -12.25 14.55
C LEU A 147 -9.01 -11.81 15.26
N TYR A 148 -9.77 -12.74 15.86
CA TYR A 148 -10.93 -12.38 16.69
C TYR A 148 -10.52 -11.56 17.92
N ASP A 149 -9.48 -11.95 18.66
CA ASP A 149 -8.95 -11.17 19.78
C ASP A 149 -8.54 -9.76 19.33
N LEU A 150 -7.81 -9.66 18.22
CA LEU A 150 -7.38 -8.39 17.63
C LEU A 150 -8.57 -7.50 17.26
N MET A 151 -9.60 -8.07 16.65
CA MET A 151 -10.81 -7.32 16.29
C MET A 151 -11.57 -6.84 17.53
N VAL A 152 -11.62 -7.63 18.61
CA VAL A 152 -12.22 -7.20 19.87
C VAL A 152 -11.45 -6.01 20.48
N ILE A 153 -10.10 -6.04 20.42
CA ILE A 153 -9.27 -4.92 20.90
C ILE A 153 -9.55 -3.67 20.08
N ILE A 154 -9.54 -3.79 18.73
CA ILE A 154 -9.83 -2.67 17.82
C ILE A 154 -11.21 -2.06 18.12
N LEU A 155 -12.26 -2.89 18.17
CA LEU A 155 -13.63 -2.44 18.40
C LEU A 155 -13.85 -1.73 19.74
N ARG A 156 -13.12 -2.15 20.77
CA ARG A 156 -13.31 -1.63 22.13
C ARG A 156 -12.42 -0.43 22.47
N ARG A 157 -11.28 -0.30 21.80
CA ARG A 157 -10.22 0.64 22.23
C ARG A 157 -9.73 1.60 21.17
N VAL A 158 -9.95 1.29 19.88
CA VAL A 158 -9.54 2.20 18.80
C VAL A 158 -10.72 3.12 18.46
N PRO A 159 -10.55 4.44 18.55
CA PRO A 159 -11.61 5.37 18.16
C PRO A 159 -11.96 5.24 16.68
N MET A 160 -13.22 5.00 16.40
CA MET A 160 -13.76 4.88 15.05
C MET A 160 -15.03 5.72 14.93
N GLU A 161 -15.24 6.30 13.76
CA GLU A 161 -16.48 6.98 13.42
C GLU A 161 -17.15 6.35 12.20
N LYS A 162 -18.45 6.41 12.18
CA LYS A 162 -19.24 5.87 11.07
C LYS A 162 -19.30 6.89 9.95
N TYR A 163 -19.07 6.44 8.72
CA TYR A 163 -19.35 7.25 7.54
C TYR A 163 -20.84 7.58 7.45
N SER A 164 -21.17 8.84 7.20
CA SER A 164 -22.51 9.18 6.72
C SER A 164 -22.73 8.60 5.33
N PHE A 165 -23.98 8.42 4.92
CA PHE A 165 -24.32 7.93 3.58
C PHE A 165 -23.70 8.80 2.46
N ALA A 166 -23.66 10.11 2.66
CA ALA A 166 -23.06 11.04 1.71
C ALA A 166 -21.53 10.87 1.62
N GLU A 167 -20.84 10.69 2.73
CA GLU A 167 -19.39 10.44 2.78
C GLU A 167 -19.04 9.10 2.14
N GLN A 168 -19.83 8.05 2.41
CA GLN A 168 -19.63 6.74 1.83
C GLN A 168 -19.80 6.78 0.30
N SER A 169 -20.87 7.43 -0.20
CA SER A 169 -21.06 7.62 -1.64
C SER A 169 -19.93 8.42 -2.28
N LYS A 170 -19.46 9.47 -1.63
CA LYS A 170 -18.29 10.27 -2.09
C LYS A 170 -17.02 9.43 -2.12
N HIS A 171 -16.81 8.61 -1.10
CA HIS A 171 -15.65 7.72 -1.01
C HIS A 171 -15.64 6.69 -2.15
N LEU A 172 -16.75 6.00 -2.38
CA LEU A 172 -16.88 5.03 -3.49
C LEU A 172 -16.62 5.69 -4.85
N LYS A 173 -17.24 6.84 -5.14
CA LYS A 173 -16.99 7.59 -6.37
C LYS A 173 -15.51 8.01 -6.52
N LYS A 174 -14.83 8.32 -5.41
CA LYS A 174 -13.39 8.61 -5.41
C LYS A 174 -12.58 7.40 -5.85
N LEU A 175 -12.88 6.22 -5.32
CA LEU A 175 -12.20 4.97 -5.66
C LEU A 175 -12.47 4.56 -7.11
N GLU A 176 -13.72 4.63 -7.59
CA GLU A 176 -14.07 4.35 -8.98
C GLU A 176 -13.26 5.22 -9.97
N ARG A 177 -13.14 6.52 -9.67
CA ARG A 177 -12.35 7.44 -10.51
C ARG A 177 -10.85 7.15 -10.46
N LEU A 178 -10.31 6.77 -9.31
CA LEU A 178 -8.92 6.32 -9.23
C LEU A 178 -8.68 5.03 -10.01
N GLU A 179 -9.60 4.07 -9.92
CA GLU A 179 -9.51 2.83 -10.69
C GLU A 179 -9.46 3.12 -12.20
N GLN A 180 -10.32 4.03 -12.69
CA GLN A 180 -10.28 4.47 -14.09
C GLN A 180 -8.92 5.07 -14.48
N VAL A 181 -8.32 5.92 -13.61
CA VAL A 181 -6.99 6.48 -13.86
C VAL A 181 -5.93 5.39 -13.92
N PHE A 182 -5.96 4.48 -12.97
CA PHE A 182 -4.97 3.41 -12.86
C PHE A 182 -5.06 2.44 -14.03
N GLN A 183 -6.25 2.02 -14.40
CA GLN A 183 -6.49 1.20 -15.58
C GLN A 183 -6.00 1.90 -16.84
N PHE A 184 -6.31 3.19 -17.00
CA PHE A 184 -5.86 3.97 -18.14
C PHE A 184 -4.32 4.02 -18.24
N VAL A 185 -3.62 4.17 -17.09
CA VAL A 185 -2.15 4.14 -17.07
C VAL A 185 -1.63 2.76 -17.41
N GLU A 186 -2.21 1.70 -16.87
CA GLU A 186 -1.79 0.32 -17.14
C GLU A 186 -1.89 -0.05 -18.62
N GLU A 187 -2.94 0.39 -19.28
CA GLU A 187 -3.16 0.15 -20.71
C GLU A 187 -2.28 1.01 -21.61
N ASN A 188 -1.81 2.18 -21.13
CA ASN A 188 -1.18 3.19 -21.97
C ASN A 188 0.23 3.62 -21.56
N TYR A 189 0.82 3.10 -20.45
CA TYR A 189 2.09 3.60 -19.91
C TYR A 189 3.27 3.56 -20.88
N THR A 190 3.23 2.73 -21.92
CA THR A 190 4.29 2.57 -22.92
C THR A 190 4.34 3.72 -23.92
N ARG A 191 3.30 4.54 -24.00
CA ARG A 191 3.23 5.72 -24.87
C ARG A 191 3.20 7.02 -24.07
N GLU A 192 3.29 8.15 -24.77
CA GLU A 192 3.02 9.43 -24.14
C GLU A 192 1.57 9.50 -23.63
N ILE A 193 1.41 9.93 -22.38
CA ILE A 193 0.11 10.19 -21.77
C ILE A 193 0.04 11.65 -21.37
N THR A 194 -0.88 12.38 -21.99
CA THR A 194 -1.15 13.77 -21.66
C THR A 194 -2.06 13.89 -20.45
N LEU A 195 -1.93 15.01 -19.73
CA LEU A 195 -2.82 15.29 -18.59
C LEU A 195 -4.29 15.40 -19.01
N ALA A 196 -4.55 15.84 -20.26
CA ALA A 196 -5.90 15.94 -20.80
C ALA A 196 -6.53 14.55 -21.01
N GLU A 197 -5.78 13.59 -21.54
CA GLU A 197 -6.26 12.23 -21.78
C GLU A 197 -6.65 11.54 -20.46
N VAL A 198 -5.76 11.55 -19.47
CA VAL A 198 -6.05 10.88 -18.20
C VAL A 198 -7.15 11.59 -17.40
N ALA A 199 -7.25 12.92 -17.47
CA ALA A 199 -8.35 13.66 -16.87
C ALA A 199 -9.68 13.29 -17.52
N GLY A 200 -9.71 13.18 -18.87
CA GLY A 200 -10.87 12.72 -19.63
C GLY A 200 -11.30 11.30 -19.25
N ALA A 201 -10.36 10.37 -19.09
CA ALA A 201 -10.62 8.99 -18.68
C ALA A 201 -11.33 8.91 -17.30
N ALA A 202 -11.05 9.85 -16.40
CA ALA A 202 -11.68 9.92 -15.07
C ALA A 202 -12.84 10.93 -14.99
N ASN A 203 -13.31 11.44 -16.14
CA ASN A 203 -14.40 12.43 -16.24
C ASN A 203 -14.13 13.72 -15.45
N PHE A 204 -12.91 14.26 -15.56
CA PHE A 204 -12.49 15.52 -14.97
C PHE A 204 -12.00 16.52 -16.01
N SER A 205 -12.07 17.83 -15.68
CA SER A 205 -11.18 18.80 -16.29
C SER A 205 -9.74 18.62 -15.79
N MET A 206 -8.73 19.04 -16.56
CA MET A 206 -7.31 18.93 -16.19
C MET A 206 -7.00 19.55 -14.80
N TYR A 207 -7.61 20.71 -14.50
CA TYR A 207 -7.42 21.41 -13.24
C TYR A 207 -7.98 20.59 -12.06
N HIS A 208 -9.21 20.14 -12.16
CA HIS A 208 -9.86 19.32 -11.13
C HIS A 208 -9.17 17.97 -10.96
N PHE A 209 -8.72 17.35 -12.06
CA PHE A 209 -7.96 16.10 -12.01
C PHE A 209 -6.65 16.25 -11.24
N SER A 210 -5.85 17.27 -11.56
CA SER A 210 -4.56 17.49 -10.90
C SER A 210 -4.70 17.64 -9.38
N ARG A 211 -5.71 18.37 -8.95
CA ARG A 211 -6.03 18.57 -7.54
C ARG A 211 -6.52 17.28 -6.90
N PHE A 212 -7.54 16.65 -7.50
CA PHE A 212 -8.10 15.37 -7.04
C PHE A 212 -7.02 14.31 -6.87
N PHE A 213 -6.19 14.12 -7.90
CA PHE A 213 -5.16 13.09 -7.90
C PHE A 213 -4.14 13.33 -6.79
N LYS A 214 -3.63 14.56 -6.67
CA LYS A 214 -2.67 14.93 -5.63
C LYS A 214 -3.25 14.82 -4.21
N GLU A 215 -4.48 15.27 -4.00
CA GLU A 215 -5.16 15.16 -2.70
C GLU A 215 -5.44 13.70 -2.31
N THR A 216 -5.65 12.83 -3.30
CA THR A 216 -5.99 11.42 -3.04
C THR A 216 -4.77 10.53 -2.89
N THR A 217 -3.71 10.77 -3.69
CA THR A 217 -2.52 9.91 -3.77
C THR A 217 -1.27 10.51 -3.13
N GLY A 218 -1.34 11.74 -2.64
CA GLY A 218 -0.20 12.47 -2.08
C GLY A 218 0.85 12.90 -3.11
N MET A 219 0.71 12.56 -4.38
CA MET A 219 1.68 12.86 -5.43
C MET A 219 1.02 13.39 -6.71
N THR A 220 1.82 14.06 -7.55
CA THR A 220 1.33 14.48 -8.87
C THR A 220 1.18 13.29 -9.81
N PHE A 221 0.32 13.40 -10.83
CA PHE A 221 0.16 12.36 -11.85
C PHE A 221 1.47 12.02 -12.57
N VAL A 222 2.31 13.00 -12.86
CA VAL A 222 3.63 12.78 -13.50
C VAL A 222 4.56 11.97 -12.59
N GLN A 223 4.57 12.25 -11.28
CA GLN A 223 5.35 11.46 -10.31
C GLN A 223 4.84 10.01 -10.29
N TYR A 224 3.55 9.83 -10.24
CA TYR A 224 2.90 8.53 -10.26
C TYR A 224 3.23 7.74 -11.53
N LEU A 225 3.06 8.31 -12.73
CA LEU A 225 3.39 7.67 -14.00
C LEU A 225 4.87 7.27 -14.08
N ASN A 226 5.76 8.13 -13.57
CA ASN A 226 7.19 7.83 -13.49
C ASN A 226 7.48 6.65 -12.55
N ASN A 227 6.86 6.62 -11.37
CA ASN A 227 6.99 5.49 -10.43
C ASN A 227 6.51 4.19 -11.07
N TYR A 228 5.38 4.24 -11.78
CA TYR A 228 4.85 3.09 -12.50
C TYR A 228 5.83 2.58 -13.55
N ARG A 229 6.29 3.45 -14.41
CA ARG A 229 7.26 3.10 -15.46
C ARG A 229 8.56 2.53 -14.88
N ILE A 230 9.05 3.08 -13.76
CA ILE A 230 10.24 2.55 -13.07
C ILE A 230 9.96 1.17 -12.48
N SER A 231 8.78 0.91 -11.93
CA SER A 231 8.44 -0.43 -11.42
C SER A 231 8.43 -1.48 -12.56
N LYS A 232 7.88 -1.13 -13.73
CA LYS A 232 7.93 -2.00 -14.93
C LYS A 232 9.37 -2.19 -15.43
N ALA A 233 10.18 -1.12 -15.45
CA ALA A 233 11.60 -1.24 -15.79
C ALA A 233 12.36 -2.19 -14.85
N ILE A 234 12.13 -2.12 -13.54
CA ILE A 234 12.73 -3.03 -12.56
C ILE A 234 12.30 -4.48 -12.82
N HIS A 235 11.02 -4.69 -13.13
CA HIS A 235 10.56 -6.03 -13.53
C HIS A 235 11.36 -6.55 -14.73
N TYR A 236 11.51 -5.77 -15.81
CA TYR A 236 12.31 -6.16 -16.98
C TYR A 236 13.80 -6.35 -16.65
N LEU A 237 14.39 -5.50 -15.79
CA LEU A 237 15.78 -5.65 -15.36
C LEU A 237 16.04 -6.99 -14.66
N ASN A 238 15.06 -7.49 -13.89
CA ASN A 238 15.17 -8.73 -13.12
C ASN A 238 14.76 -9.98 -13.91
N SER A 239 13.86 -9.83 -14.91
CA SER A 239 13.28 -10.97 -15.64
C SER A 239 13.87 -11.18 -17.03
N THR A 240 14.67 -10.24 -17.55
CA THR A 240 15.23 -10.32 -18.90
C THR A 240 16.71 -9.94 -18.96
N ASN A 241 17.37 -10.36 -20.04
CA ASN A 241 18.74 -9.95 -20.36
C ASN A 241 18.81 -8.77 -21.34
N GLN A 242 17.70 -8.07 -21.57
CA GLN A 242 17.66 -6.95 -22.51
C GLN A 242 18.60 -5.82 -22.11
N PRO A 243 19.15 -5.09 -23.10
CA PRO A 243 19.91 -3.87 -22.85
C PRO A 243 19.09 -2.83 -22.07
N ILE A 244 19.74 -2.10 -21.19
CA ILE A 244 19.08 -1.05 -20.37
C ILE A 244 18.38 0.00 -21.27
N THR A 245 18.92 0.26 -22.44
CA THR A 245 18.34 1.18 -23.41
C THR A 245 16.99 0.69 -23.94
N GLU A 246 16.86 -0.58 -24.24
CA GLU A 246 15.59 -1.20 -24.66
C GLU A 246 14.58 -1.23 -23.51
N ILE A 247 15.03 -1.59 -22.31
CA ILE A 247 14.18 -1.58 -21.11
C ILE A 247 13.58 -0.19 -20.84
N ALA A 248 14.36 0.89 -21.08
CA ALA A 248 13.85 2.25 -20.92
C ALA A 248 12.64 2.53 -21.84
N PHE A 249 12.73 2.14 -23.12
CA PHE A 249 11.64 2.31 -24.08
C PHE A 249 10.46 1.38 -23.80
N LEU A 250 10.70 0.11 -23.47
CA LEU A 250 9.66 -0.84 -23.07
C LEU A 250 8.89 -0.37 -21.83
N ALA A 251 9.57 0.33 -20.92
CA ALA A 251 8.94 0.93 -19.75
C ALA A 251 8.23 2.27 -20.05
N GLY A 252 8.19 2.72 -21.31
CA GLY A 252 7.45 3.89 -21.76
C GLY A 252 8.19 5.23 -21.62
N PHE A 253 9.51 5.22 -21.43
CA PHE A 253 10.30 6.46 -21.46
C PHE A 253 10.69 6.83 -22.90
N GLU A 254 10.48 8.08 -23.27
CA GLU A 254 10.82 8.59 -24.61
C GLU A 254 12.33 8.82 -24.79
N SER A 255 13.08 8.95 -23.70
CA SER A 255 14.53 9.13 -23.77
C SER A 255 15.25 8.43 -22.60
N ILE A 256 16.43 7.89 -22.93
CA ILE A 256 17.33 7.25 -21.96
C ILE A 256 17.80 8.26 -20.89
N LYS A 257 17.97 9.53 -21.27
CA LYS A 257 18.37 10.60 -20.34
C LYS A 257 17.31 10.80 -19.26
N THR A 258 16.03 10.89 -19.63
CA THR A 258 14.92 11.01 -18.68
C THR A 258 14.81 9.77 -17.83
N PHE A 259 14.87 8.58 -18.42
CA PHE A 259 14.87 7.30 -17.69
C PHE A 259 15.95 7.25 -16.63
N ASN A 260 17.22 7.48 -16.99
CA ASN A 260 18.34 7.42 -16.03
C ASN A 260 18.18 8.44 -14.91
N ARG A 261 17.75 9.65 -15.19
CA ARG A 261 17.49 10.68 -14.19
C ARG A 261 16.39 10.29 -13.23
N VAL A 262 15.26 9.82 -13.74
CA VAL A 262 14.11 9.40 -12.92
C VAL A 262 14.47 8.16 -12.11
N PHE A 263 15.11 7.17 -12.73
CA PHE A 263 15.54 5.94 -12.05
C PHE A 263 16.49 6.26 -10.88
N LYS A 264 17.52 7.10 -11.13
CA LYS A 264 18.48 7.49 -10.09
C LYS A 264 17.80 8.26 -8.95
N ASN A 265 16.85 9.16 -9.27
CA ASN A 265 16.11 9.91 -8.25
C ASN A 265 15.26 8.99 -7.37
N LEU A 266 14.61 7.96 -7.95
CA LEU A 266 13.72 7.06 -7.22
C LEU A 266 14.45 5.91 -6.52
N LYS A 267 15.59 5.44 -7.06
CA LYS A 267 16.29 4.26 -6.54
C LYS A 267 17.66 4.56 -5.93
N GLY A 268 18.10 5.81 -5.94
CA GLY A 268 19.38 6.22 -5.39
C GLY A 268 20.61 5.79 -6.20
N CYS A 269 20.45 4.92 -7.20
CA CYS A 269 21.53 4.39 -8.04
C CYS A 269 21.14 4.36 -9.52
N SER A 270 22.13 4.18 -10.40
CA SER A 270 21.85 4.03 -11.83
C SER A 270 21.19 2.66 -12.15
N PRO A 271 20.44 2.52 -13.27
CA PRO A 271 19.89 1.23 -13.70
C PRO A 271 20.95 0.12 -13.81
N THR A 272 22.16 0.47 -14.31
CA THR A 272 23.29 -0.46 -14.40
C THR A 272 23.78 -0.91 -13.02
N GLY A 273 23.88 0.03 -12.07
CA GLY A 273 24.26 -0.26 -10.69
C GLY A 273 23.23 -1.14 -10.01
N TYR A 274 21.95 -0.86 -10.23
CA TYR A 274 20.84 -1.66 -9.70
C TYR A 274 20.91 -3.11 -10.19
N LYS A 275 21.04 -3.33 -11.53
CA LYS A 275 21.13 -4.66 -12.12
C LYS A 275 22.33 -5.47 -11.58
N LYS A 276 23.49 -4.81 -11.34
CA LYS A 276 24.67 -5.48 -10.76
C LYS A 276 24.41 -5.92 -9.31
N ASN A 277 23.79 -5.05 -8.51
CA ASN A 277 23.52 -5.32 -7.09
C ASN A 277 22.46 -6.43 -6.87
N THR A 278 21.53 -6.60 -7.82
CA THR A 278 20.49 -7.65 -7.77
C THR A 278 20.95 -8.97 -8.39
N ALA A 279 22.02 -8.97 -9.19
CA ALA A 279 22.60 -10.16 -9.83
C ALA A 279 23.70 -10.85 -8.99
N SER A 280 24.08 -10.24 -7.85
CA SER A 280 25.00 -10.90 -6.90
C SER A 280 24.19 -11.77 -5.94
N PRO A 281 24.54 -13.06 -5.78
CA PRO A 281 23.82 -14.03 -4.96
C PRO A 281 23.87 -13.69 -3.46
#